data_5940ae8e8c4d259294a103b0a9f99d9b
#
_entry.id   5940ae8e8c4d259294a103b0a9f99d9b
#
_cell.length_a   1.000
_cell.length_b   1.000
_cell.length_c   1.000
_cell.angle_alpha   90.00
_cell.angle_beta   90.00
_cell.angle_gamma   90.00
#
_symmetry.space_group_name_H-M   'P 1'
#
loop_
_entity.id
_entity.type
_entity.pdbx_description
1 polymer ?
#
loop_
_entity_poly.entity_id
_entity_poly.type
_entity_poly.pdbx_seq_one_letter_code
_entity_poly.pdbx_strand_id
1 'polypeptide(L)'
;MEYSEFKCKWIDPVSLWDIADETRAKYWPESKLPVNTEEIVEFRLRLNIEPLKYLLSTIDIDAYLKRDLSGIVVDYDCYMNDKFANRMRFSFAHELGHFFLHKELYIKFGITSPEEWKDFILNVPENEYRSFEWQANEFAGRLLVPYPGLERQIEKMGGILKENNLIPFLKIDLMRFCQEFLRCCANRLEFQQRL
;
A
#
# COMPACT_ATOMS: atom_id res chain seq x y z
N MET A 1 -26.01 -4.42 1.51
CA MET A 1 -25.10 -5.45 2.07
C MET A 1 -24.98 -5.20 3.57
N GLU A 2 -24.94 -6.23 4.42
CA GLU A 2 -24.88 -6.00 5.87
C GLU A 2 -23.41 -5.97 6.32
N TYR A 3 -22.84 -4.77 6.42
CA TYR A 3 -21.42 -4.58 6.78
C TYR A 3 -21.14 -4.79 8.28
N SER A 4 -22.16 -4.95 9.12
CA SER A 4 -22.02 -5.31 10.53
C SER A 4 -21.32 -6.66 10.75
N GLU A 5 -21.36 -7.55 9.75
CA GLU A 5 -20.63 -8.82 9.75
C GLU A 5 -19.19 -8.73 9.27
N PHE A 6 -18.73 -7.55 8.85
CA PHE A 6 -17.35 -7.37 8.43
C PHE A 6 -16.40 -7.53 9.62
N LYS A 7 -15.53 -8.53 9.56
CA LYS A 7 -14.53 -8.81 10.59
C LYS A 7 -13.18 -9.09 9.97
N CYS A 8 -12.23 -8.22 10.21
CA CYS A 8 -10.85 -8.39 9.77
C CYS A 8 -10.07 -9.23 10.80
N LYS A 9 -9.66 -10.42 10.40
CA LYS A 9 -8.82 -11.25 11.26
C LYS A 9 -7.50 -10.54 11.52
N TRP A 10 -7.14 -10.40 12.79
CA TRP A 10 -5.86 -9.81 13.16
C TRP A 10 -4.70 -10.72 12.74
N ILE A 11 -3.71 -10.14 12.08
CA ILE A 11 -2.41 -10.74 11.75
C ILE A 11 -1.35 -9.95 12.51
N ASP A 12 -0.51 -10.63 13.28
CA ASP A 12 0.57 -9.96 14.00
C ASP A 12 1.63 -9.40 13.02
N PRO A 13 2.36 -8.33 13.41
CA PRO A 13 3.30 -7.66 12.52
C PRO A 13 4.38 -8.55 11.93
N VAL A 14 4.89 -9.52 12.70
CA VAL A 14 5.97 -10.41 12.24
C VAL A 14 5.47 -11.34 11.15
N SER A 15 4.33 -12.01 11.40
CA SER A 15 3.67 -12.86 10.39
C SER A 15 3.32 -12.09 9.11
N LEU A 16 2.87 -10.85 9.26
CA LEU A 16 2.53 -9.99 8.14
C LEU A 16 3.77 -9.61 7.32
N TRP A 17 4.90 -9.31 7.98
CA TRP A 17 6.16 -9.02 7.32
C TRP A 17 6.73 -10.24 6.60
N ASP A 18 6.59 -11.44 7.18
CA ASP A 18 6.99 -12.70 6.54
C ASP A 18 6.19 -12.91 5.25
N ILE A 19 4.87 -12.72 5.28
CA ILE A 19 4.01 -12.80 4.08
C ILE A 19 4.46 -11.80 3.00
N ALA A 20 4.79 -10.58 3.37
CA ALA A 20 5.25 -9.56 2.42
C ALA A 20 6.63 -9.92 1.82
N ASP A 21 7.55 -10.42 2.64
CA ASP A 21 8.89 -10.86 2.21
C ASP A 21 8.81 -12.08 1.28
N GLU A 22 7.96 -13.08 1.59
CA GLU A 22 7.69 -14.23 0.74
C GLU A 22 7.05 -13.82 -0.59
N THR A 23 6.09 -12.90 -0.53
CA THR A 23 5.45 -12.33 -1.73
C THR A 23 6.48 -11.66 -2.62
N ARG A 24 7.35 -10.82 -2.05
CA ARG A 24 8.43 -10.18 -2.80
C ARG A 24 9.40 -11.20 -3.38
N ALA A 25 9.85 -12.19 -2.61
CA ALA A 25 10.75 -13.22 -3.09
C ALA A 25 10.17 -14.00 -4.27
N LYS A 26 8.87 -14.24 -4.25
CA LYS A 26 8.15 -14.98 -5.30
C LYS A 26 7.90 -14.16 -6.56
N TYR A 27 7.45 -12.91 -6.41
CA TYR A 27 6.98 -12.10 -7.54
C TYR A 27 7.96 -11.01 -7.98
N TRP A 28 9.00 -10.72 -7.18
CA TRP A 28 10.09 -9.79 -7.49
C TRP A 28 11.45 -10.37 -7.09
N PRO A 29 11.86 -11.53 -7.67
CA PRO A 29 13.08 -12.26 -7.29
C PRO A 29 14.37 -11.50 -7.63
N GLU A 30 14.33 -10.55 -8.57
CA GLU A 30 15.48 -9.76 -8.99
C GLU A 30 16.05 -8.87 -7.88
N SER A 31 15.31 -8.67 -6.80
CA SER A 31 15.69 -7.83 -5.64
C SER A 31 16.12 -6.40 -6.00
N LYS A 32 15.76 -5.92 -7.20
CA LYS A 32 16.01 -4.55 -7.63
C LYS A 32 15.14 -3.56 -6.88
N LEU A 33 15.70 -2.38 -6.59
CA LEU A 33 14.97 -1.26 -6.03
C LEU A 33 14.94 -0.10 -7.02
N PRO A 34 13.85 0.62 -7.11
CA PRO A 34 12.56 0.38 -6.42
C PRO A 34 11.83 -0.87 -6.94
N VAL A 35 11.01 -1.49 -6.07
CA VAL A 35 10.14 -2.60 -6.50
C VAL A 35 9.12 -2.07 -7.51
N ASN A 36 8.99 -2.74 -8.64
CA ASN A 36 7.99 -2.38 -9.65
C ASN A 36 6.67 -3.14 -9.37
N THR A 37 5.78 -2.51 -8.62
CA THR A 37 4.51 -3.11 -8.22
C THR A 37 3.53 -3.25 -9.38
N GLU A 38 3.60 -2.38 -10.38
CA GLU A 38 2.82 -2.47 -11.61
C GLU A 38 3.18 -3.74 -12.40
N GLU A 39 4.47 -4.03 -12.55
CA GLU A 39 4.94 -5.29 -13.16
C GLU A 39 4.44 -6.52 -12.38
N ILE A 40 4.44 -6.45 -11.04
CA ILE A 40 3.91 -7.54 -10.21
C ILE A 40 2.41 -7.73 -10.49
N VAL A 41 1.64 -6.66 -10.52
CA VAL A 41 0.20 -6.69 -10.77
C VAL A 41 -0.09 -7.27 -12.16
N GLU A 42 0.46 -6.65 -13.20
CA GLU A 42 0.09 -6.92 -14.58
C GLU A 42 0.71 -8.22 -15.13
N PHE A 43 2.02 -8.40 -14.94
CA PHE A 43 2.73 -9.50 -15.59
C PHE A 43 2.91 -10.73 -14.71
N ARG A 44 3.08 -10.58 -13.41
CA ARG A 44 3.32 -11.73 -12.52
C ARG A 44 2.01 -12.32 -11.98
N LEU A 45 1.05 -11.47 -11.62
CA LEU A 45 -0.27 -11.90 -11.11
C LEU A 45 -1.35 -11.94 -12.20
N ARG A 46 -1.10 -11.28 -13.35
CA ARG A 46 -2.04 -11.15 -14.46
C ARG A 46 -3.36 -10.50 -14.06
N LEU A 47 -3.28 -9.51 -13.16
CA LEU A 47 -4.40 -8.68 -12.78
C LEU A 47 -4.52 -7.52 -13.77
N ASN A 48 -5.74 -7.18 -14.15
CA ASN A 48 -6.00 -6.04 -15.02
C ASN A 48 -5.77 -4.72 -14.26
N ILE A 49 -5.21 -3.72 -14.94
CA ILE A 49 -5.17 -2.34 -14.44
C ILE A 49 -6.21 -1.56 -15.23
N GLU A 50 -7.19 -0.99 -14.55
CA GLU A 50 -8.34 -0.30 -15.16
C GLU A 50 -8.34 1.19 -14.76
N PRO A 51 -7.82 2.09 -15.61
CA PRO A 51 -7.86 3.53 -15.33
C PRO A 51 -9.29 4.09 -15.39
N LEU A 52 -9.75 4.71 -14.30
CA LEU A 52 -11.05 5.34 -14.17
C LEU A 52 -10.88 6.85 -13.92
N LYS A 53 -11.53 7.69 -14.75
CA LYS A 53 -11.51 9.14 -14.57
C LYS A 53 -12.26 9.56 -13.32
N TYR A 54 -11.72 10.58 -12.65
CA TYR A 54 -12.35 11.22 -11.50
C TYR A 54 -12.47 10.34 -10.23
N LEU A 55 -11.77 9.22 -10.16
CA LEU A 55 -11.81 8.35 -8.98
C LEU A 55 -11.36 9.12 -7.72
N LEU A 56 -10.18 9.74 -7.79
CA LEU A 56 -9.63 10.53 -6.69
C LEU A 56 -10.54 11.71 -6.32
N SER A 57 -11.09 12.43 -7.30
CA SER A 57 -11.95 13.60 -7.03
C SER A 57 -13.35 13.22 -6.51
N THR A 58 -13.82 12.00 -6.75
CA THR A 58 -15.17 11.54 -6.37
C THR A 58 -15.21 10.87 -5.00
N ILE A 59 -14.20 10.05 -4.69
CA ILE A 59 -14.15 9.23 -3.47
C ILE A 59 -12.81 9.30 -2.74
N ASP A 60 -11.90 10.17 -3.17
CA ASP A 60 -10.60 10.44 -2.54
C ASP A 60 -9.70 9.19 -2.38
N ILE A 61 -9.75 8.28 -3.34
CA ILE A 61 -8.85 7.12 -3.40
C ILE A 61 -8.10 7.08 -4.72
N ASP A 62 -6.87 6.56 -4.68
CA ASP A 62 -6.01 6.43 -5.87
C ASP A 62 -6.28 5.15 -6.64
N ALA A 63 -6.62 4.09 -5.90
CA ALA A 63 -6.84 2.76 -6.45
C ALA A 63 -7.74 1.94 -5.51
N TYR A 64 -8.38 0.92 -6.06
CA TYR A 64 -9.03 -0.14 -5.29
C TYR A 64 -8.98 -1.47 -6.02
N LEU A 65 -8.87 -2.56 -5.25
CA LEU A 65 -8.95 -3.92 -5.76
C LEU A 65 -10.42 -4.28 -6.08
N LYS A 66 -10.65 -4.89 -7.23
CA LYS A 66 -11.99 -5.35 -7.61
C LYS A 66 -12.45 -6.52 -6.75
N ARG A 67 -13.75 -6.60 -6.50
CA ARG A 67 -14.39 -7.66 -5.69
C ARG A 67 -14.08 -9.07 -6.20
N ASP A 68 -14.06 -9.27 -7.51
CA ASP A 68 -13.75 -10.55 -8.14
C ASP A 68 -12.26 -10.86 -8.21
N LEU A 69 -11.42 -9.99 -7.66
CA LEU A 69 -9.96 -10.07 -7.65
C LEU A 69 -9.34 -10.13 -9.06
N SER A 70 -10.05 -9.69 -10.08
CA SER A 70 -9.60 -9.72 -11.48
C SER A 70 -8.68 -8.59 -11.87
N GLY A 71 -8.63 -7.51 -11.04
CA GLY A 71 -7.87 -6.32 -11.37
C GLY A 71 -7.93 -5.25 -10.29
N ILE A 72 -7.19 -4.17 -10.56
CA ILE A 72 -7.13 -2.97 -9.72
C ILE A 72 -7.62 -1.81 -10.55
N VAL A 73 -8.63 -1.09 -10.07
CA VAL A 73 -9.08 0.17 -10.64
C VAL A 73 -8.19 1.29 -10.10
N VAL A 74 -7.73 2.20 -10.96
CA VAL A 74 -6.81 3.29 -10.59
C VAL A 74 -7.35 4.62 -11.08
N ASP A 75 -7.03 5.71 -10.36
CA ASP A 75 -7.33 7.05 -10.86
C ASP A 75 -6.53 7.34 -12.14
N TYR A 76 -7.24 7.72 -13.21
CA TYR A 76 -6.65 7.95 -14.52
C TYR A 76 -5.58 9.02 -14.50
N ASP A 77 -5.84 10.17 -13.86
CA ASP A 77 -4.94 11.32 -13.87
C ASP A 77 -3.68 11.06 -13.03
N CYS A 78 -3.80 10.33 -11.93
CA CYS A 78 -2.67 9.87 -11.13
C CYS A 78 -1.84 8.81 -11.87
N TYR A 79 -2.50 7.85 -12.51
CA TYR A 79 -1.83 6.75 -13.21
C TYR A 79 -1.06 7.22 -14.46
N MET A 80 -1.63 8.16 -15.22
CA MET A 80 -1.03 8.67 -16.46
C MET A 80 0.02 9.77 -16.24
N ASN A 81 0.35 10.12 -15.00
CA ASN A 81 1.25 11.22 -14.69
C ASN A 81 2.44 10.76 -13.84
N ASP A 82 3.64 10.78 -14.45
CA ASP A 82 4.90 10.34 -13.83
C ASP A 82 5.20 11.02 -12.47
N LYS A 83 4.67 12.22 -12.22
CA LYS A 83 4.80 12.89 -10.93
C LYS A 83 4.21 12.08 -9.77
N PHE A 84 3.24 11.25 -10.06
CA PHE A 84 2.57 10.38 -9.08
C PHE A 84 3.10 8.93 -9.09
N ALA A 85 4.15 8.61 -9.86
CA ALA A 85 4.68 7.25 -9.98
C ALA A 85 4.98 6.58 -8.63
N ASN A 86 5.56 7.32 -7.66
CA ASN A 86 5.82 6.79 -6.32
C ASN A 86 4.54 6.58 -5.52
N ARG A 87 3.56 7.47 -5.66
CA ARG A 87 2.23 7.35 -5.05
C ARG A 87 1.51 6.12 -5.60
N MET A 88 1.49 5.96 -6.92
CA MET A 88 0.89 4.80 -7.57
C MET A 88 1.57 3.49 -7.20
N ARG A 89 2.92 3.49 -7.08
CA ARG A 89 3.67 2.33 -6.58
C ARG A 89 3.20 1.89 -5.20
N PHE A 90 2.98 2.85 -4.29
CA PHE A 90 2.45 2.55 -2.96
C PHE A 90 1.00 2.08 -3.04
N SER A 91 0.15 2.71 -3.84
CA SER A 91 -1.24 2.30 -4.02
C SER A 91 -1.35 0.87 -4.54
N PHE A 92 -0.57 0.50 -5.56
CA PHE A 92 -0.52 -0.89 -6.02
C PHE A 92 -0.04 -1.86 -4.93
N ALA A 93 0.99 -1.48 -4.15
CA ALA A 93 1.47 -2.32 -3.06
C ALA A 93 0.42 -2.51 -1.97
N HIS A 94 -0.38 -1.47 -1.68
CA HIS A 94 -1.49 -1.51 -0.74
C HIS A 94 -2.61 -2.46 -1.24
N GLU A 95 -3.02 -2.34 -2.51
CA GLU A 95 -4.02 -3.22 -3.09
C GLU A 95 -3.53 -4.69 -3.18
N LEU A 96 -2.22 -4.89 -3.39
CA LEU A 96 -1.61 -6.21 -3.24
C LEU A 96 -1.68 -6.74 -1.81
N GLY A 97 -1.57 -5.87 -0.79
CA GLY A 97 -1.81 -6.22 0.60
C GLY A 97 -3.23 -6.79 0.79
N HIS A 98 -4.23 -6.11 0.27
CA HIS A 98 -5.60 -6.62 0.29
C HIS A 98 -5.75 -7.92 -0.50
N PHE A 99 -5.13 -8.02 -1.66
CA PHE A 99 -5.18 -9.24 -2.48
C PHE A 99 -4.62 -10.47 -1.76
N PHE A 100 -3.53 -10.33 -1.01
CA PHE A 100 -2.90 -11.47 -0.34
C PHE A 100 -3.47 -11.76 1.05
N LEU A 101 -3.88 -10.73 1.79
CA LEU A 101 -4.29 -10.85 3.20
C LEU A 101 -5.82 -11.00 3.36
N HIS A 102 -6.60 -10.35 2.49
CA HIS A 102 -8.03 -10.11 2.73
C HIS A 102 -8.95 -10.69 1.65
N LYS A 103 -8.47 -11.68 0.92
CA LYS A 103 -9.20 -12.27 -0.22
C LYS A 103 -10.65 -12.63 0.09
N GLU A 104 -10.89 -13.29 1.23
CA GLU A 104 -12.24 -13.71 1.63
C GLU A 104 -13.17 -12.52 1.91
N LEU A 105 -12.62 -11.46 2.53
CA LEU A 105 -13.36 -10.23 2.77
C LEU A 105 -13.72 -9.52 1.47
N TYR A 106 -12.79 -9.49 0.51
CA TYR A 106 -13.06 -8.91 -0.81
C TYR A 106 -14.13 -9.64 -1.59
N ILE A 107 -14.12 -10.96 -1.58
CA ILE A 107 -15.16 -11.77 -2.24
C ILE A 107 -16.54 -11.52 -1.58
N LYS A 108 -16.60 -11.40 -0.25
CA LYS A 108 -17.84 -11.19 0.49
C LYS A 108 -18.32 -9.73 0.43
N PHE A 109 -17.43 -8.77 0.65
CA PHE A 109 -17.75 -7.35 0.88
C PHE A 109 -17.09 -6.39 -0.12
N GLY A 110 -16.32 -6.90 -1.08
CA GLY A 110 -15.56 -6.07 -2.02
C GLY A 110 -16.41 -5.14 -2.85
N ILE A 111 -15.79 -4.08 -3.29
CA ILE A 111 -16.39 -2.93 -3.94
C ILE A 111 -16.40 -3.13 -5.45
N THR A 112 -17.48 -2.75 -6.11
CA THR A 112 -17.63 -2.78 -7.57
C THR A 112 -17.81 -1.39 -8.16
N SER A 113 -18.13 -0.38 -7.34
CA SER A 113 -18.32 1.00 -7.78
C SER A 113 -17.94 2.03 -6.72
N PRO A 114 -17.69 3.30 -7.10
CA PRO A 114 -17.48 4.40 -6.16
C PRO A 114 -18.60 4.60 -5.14
N GLU A 115 -19.84 4.34 -5.52
CA GLU A 115 -21.02 4.45 -4.65
C GLU A 115 -20.99 3.37 -3.57
N GLU A 116 -20.65 2.13 -3.95
CA GLU A 116 -20.49 1.02 -2.99
C GLU A 116 -19.33 1.28 -2.02
N TRP A 117 -18.25 1.94 -2.49
CA TRP A 117 -17.17 2.36 -1.60
C TRP A 117 -17.66 3.32 -0.51
N LYS A 118 -18.42 4.35 -0.87
CA LYS A 118 -19.01 5.28 0.11
C LYS A 118 -19.90 4.56 1.11
N ASP A 119 -20.77 3.67 0.63
CA ASP A 119 -21.65 2.88 1.48
C ASP A 119 -20.87 1.96 2.43
N PHE A 120 -19.82 1.33 1.95
CA PHE A 120 -18.91 0.51 2.77
C PHE A 120 -18.27 1.32 3.89
N ILE A 121 -17.63 2.45 3.57
CA ILE A 121 -16.93 3.29 4.57
C ILE A 121 -17.90 3.80 5.65
N LEU A 122 -19.14 4.16 5.29
CA LEU A 122 -20.13 4.68 6.22
C LEU A 122 -20.70 3.62 7.15
N ASN A 123 -20.69 2.36 6.77
CA ASN A 123 -21.43 1.30 7.47
C ASN A 123 -20.55 0.19 8.04
N VAL A 124 -19.25 0.12 7.68
CA VAL A 124 -18.34 -0.86 8.22
C VAL A 124 -17.94 -0.49 9.66
N PRO A 125 -17.80 -1.48 10.60
CA PRO A 125 -17.31 -1.19 11.94
C PRO A 125 -15.92 -0.57 11.91
N GLU A 126 -15.75 0.60 12.53
CA GLU A 126 -14.53 1.43 12.44
C GLU A 126 -13.25 0.69 12.86
N ASN A 127 -13.31 -0.09 13.96
CA ASN A 127 -12.16 -0.85 14.45
C ASN A 127 -11.73 -1.96 13.47
N GLU A 128 -12.69 -2.61 12.81
CA GLU A 128 -12.43 -3.65 11.81
C GLU A 128 -11.82 -3.04 10.55
N TYR A 129 -12.38 -1.90 10.09
CA TYR A 129 -11.85 -1.15 8.96
C TYR A 129 -10.42 -0.65 9.24
N ARG A 130 -10.17 -0.12 10.43
CA ARG A 130 -8.84 0.32 10.85
C ARG A 130 -7.81 -0.81 10.81
N SER A 131 -8.18 -1.99 11.30
CA SER A 131 -7.33 -3.18 11.25
C SER A 131 -7.06 -3.64 9.82
N PHE A 132 -8.09 -3.62 8.97
CA PHE A 132 -8.02 -4.00 7.56
C PHE A 132 -7.05 -3.11 6.76
N GLU A 133 -7.18 -1.77 6.90
CA GLU A 133 -6.32 -0.80 6.24
C GLU A 133 -4.88 -0.81 6.79
N TRP A 134 -4.75 -0.96 8.12
CA TRP A 134 -3.45 -1.03 8.76
C TRP A 134 -2.63 -2.21 8.24
N GLN A 135 -3.24 -3.39 8.14
CA GLN A 135 -2.57 -4.58 7.62
C GLN A 135 -2.10 -4.40 6.17
N ALA A 136 -2.93 -3.81 5.31
CA ALA A 136 -2.56 -3.53 3.93
C ALA A 136 -1.41 -2.51 3.84
N ASN A 137 -1.42 -1.48 4.68
CA ASN A 137 -0.35 -0.48 4.75
C ASN A 137 0.99 -1.08 5.23
N GLU A 138 0.96 -1.90 6.29
CA GLU A 138 2.15 -2.60 6.79
C GLU A 138 2.74 -3.54 5.74
N PHE A 139 1.88 -4.31 5.08
CA PHE A 139 2.30 -5.18 3.96
C PHE A 139 2.95 -4.35 2.85
N ALA A 140 2.33 -3.26 2.41
CA ALA A 140 2.85 -2.39 1.37
C ALA A 140 4.22 -1.80 1.73
N GLY A 141 4.36 -1.29 2.95
CA GLY A 141 5.62 -0.77 3.46
C GLY A 141 6.73 -1.81 3.41
N ARG A 142 6.46 -3.03 3.88
CA ARG A 142 7.43 -4.13 3.91
C ARG A 142 7.76 -4.65 2.51
N LEU A 143 6.77 -4.73 1.62
CA LEU A 143 6.97 -5.13 0.23
C LEU A 143 7.91 -4.17 -0.50
N LEU A 144 7.70 -2.86 -0.34
CA LEU A 144 8.44 -1.81 -1.03
C LEU A 144 9.82 -1.54 -0.43
N VAL A 145 9.98 -1.70 0.89
CA VAL A 145 11.21 -1.38 1.62
C VAL A 145 11.73 -2.65 2.32
N PRO A 146 12.40 -3.54 1.56
CA PRO A 146 12.97 -4.76 2.13
C PRO A 146 14.07 -4.42 3.12
N TYR A 147 14.01 -5.01 4.33
CA TYR A 147 14.98 -4.74 5.40
C TYR A 147 16.43 -4.90 4.94
N PRO A 148 16.85 -5.98 4.25
CA PRO A 148 18.23 -6.11 3.77
C PRO A 148 18.64 -5.04 2.74
N GLY A 149 17.67 -4.53 1.98
CA GLY A 149 17.89 -3.43 1.04
C GLY A 149 18.12 -2.10 1.75
N LEU A 150 17.30 -1.83 2.77
CA LEU A 150 17.44 -0.64 3.61
C LEU A 150 18.76 -0.65 4.37
N GLU A 151 19.13 -1.77 4.98
CA GLU A 151 20.38 -1.95 5.72
C GLU A 151 21.60 -1.65 4.84
N ARG A 152 21.68 -2.24 3.64
CA ARG A 152 22.75 -1.93 2.67
C ARG A 152 22.82 -0.45 2.28
N GLN A 153 21.68 0.22 2.14
CA GLN A 153 21.66 1.65 1.82
C GLN A 153 22.13 2.50 3.00
N ILE A 154 21.71 2.16 4.22
CA ILE A 154 22.17 2.84 5.45
C ILE A 154 23.69 2.67 5.61
N GLU A 155 24.23 1.48 5.42
CA GLU A 155 25.68 1.23 5.48
C GLU A 155 26.44 2.04 4.44
N LYS A 156 25.96 2.05 3.20
CA LYS A 156 26.55 2.83 2.10
C LYS A 156 26.52 4.33 2.39
N MET A 157 25.40 4.84 2.87
CA MET A 157 25.28 6.25 3.27
C MET A 157 26.15 6.56 4.48
N GLY A 158 26.23 5.64 5.46
CA GLY A 158 27.09 5.77 6.63
C GLY A 158 28.57 5.90 6.29
N GLY A 159 29.04 5.19 5.26
CA GLY A 159 30.39 5.35 4.70
C GLY A 159 30.60 6.75 4.15
N ILE A 160 29.73 7.19 3.24
CA ILE A 160 29.79 8.53 2.61
C ILE A 160 29.73 9.66 3.65
N LEU A 161 28.92 9.49 4.69
CA LEU A 161 28.73 10.51 5.73
C LEU A 161 29.90 10.58 6.72
N LYS A 162 30.56 9.45 6.99
CA LYS A 162 31.81 9.42 7.74
C LYS A 162 32.92 10.13 6.99
N GLU A 163 33.07 9.86 5.70
CA GLU A 163 34.08 10.51 4.84
C GLU A 163 33.88 12.03 4.72
N ASN A 164 32.63 12.50 4.77
CA ASN A 164 32.28 13.91 4.63
C ASN A 164 31.92 14.63 5.93
N ASN A 165 32.13 14.01 7.10
CA ASN A 165 31.77 14.55 8.43
C ASN A 165 30.27 14.98 8.57
N LEU A 166 29.37 14.32 7.86
CA LEU A 166 27.92 14.66 7.79
C LEU A 166 27.05 13.79 8.71
N ILE A 167 27.64 12.99 9.60
CA ILE A 167 26.91 12.11 10.54
C ILE A 167 25.79 12.82 11.33
N PRO A 168 25.94 14.10 11.77
CA PRO A 168 24.88 14.78 12.50
C PRO A 168 23.58 14.97 11.70
N PHE A 169 23.66 15.03 10.37
CA PHE A 169 22.51 15.27 9.49
C PHE A 169 21.70 13.99 9.20
N LEU A 170 22.33 12.82 9.33
CA LEU A 170 21.70 11.52 9.05
C LEU A 170 20.51 11.21 9.96
N LYS A 171 20.59 11.56 11.24
CA LYS A 171 19.48 11.35 12.18
C LYS A 171 18.26 12.19 11.82
N ILE A 172 18.48 13.39 11.28
CA ILE A 172 17.40 14.32 10.93
C ILE A 172 16.70 13.87 9.64
N ASP A 173 17.47 13.46 8.62
CA ASP A 173 16.89 13.05 7.32
C ASP A 173 16.23 11.68 7.38
N LEU A 174 16.75 10.73 8.12
CA LEU A 174 16.12 9.41 8.31
C LEU A 174 14.82 9.54 9.13
N MET A 175 14.83 10.35 10.19
CA MET A 175 13.62 10.66 10.96
C MET A 175 12.60 11.42 10.11
N ARG A 176 13.04 12.32 9.26
CA ARG A 176 12.17 13.09 8.35
C ARG A 176 11.59 12.19 7.28
N PHE A 177 12.39 11.31 6.67
CA PHE A 177 11.92 10.31 5.71
C PHE A 177 10.91 9.34 6.34
N CYS A 178 11.20 8.82 7.55
CA CYS A 178 10.27 7.98 8.29
C CYS A 178 9.00 8.76 8.68
N GLN A 179 9.13 10.04 9.07
CA GLN A 179 7.98 10.88 9.41
C GLN A 179 7.15 11.25 8.18
N GLU A 180 7.76 11.54 7.04
CA GLU A 180 7.04 11.80 5.79
C GLU A 180 6.37 10.54 5.25
N PHE A 181 7.04 9.39 5.35
CA PHE A 181 6.47 8.09 4.99
C PHE A 181 5.29 7.73 5.91
N LEU A 182 5.45 7.87 7.23
CA LEU A 182 4.39 7.68 8.21
C LEU A 182 3.27 8.74 8.07
N ARG A 183 3.58 9.96 7.66
CA ARG A 183 2.61 11.02 7.39
C ARG A 183 1.78 10.75 6.15
N CYS A 184 2.37 10.20 5.08
CA CYS A 184 1.62 9.71 3.93
C CYS A 184 0.66 8.58 4.31
N CYS A 185 1.09 7.68 5.21
CA CYS A 185 0.23 6.62 5.75
C CYS A 185 -0.83 7.17 6.72
N ALA A 186 -0.48 8.12 7.58
CA ALA A 186 -1.38 8.71 8.59
C ALA A 186 -2.39 9.69 8.01
N ASN A 187 -2.03 10.50 7.02
CA ASN A 187 -2.97 11.42 6.36
C ASN A 187 -4.11 10.66 5.67
N ARG A 188 -3.86 9.43 5.21
CA ARG A 188 -4.92 8.54 4.70
C ARG A 188 -5.88 8.10 5.81
N LEU A 189 -5.39 7.94 7.05
CA LEU A 189 -6.20 7.58 8.23
C LEU A 189 -6.94 8.79 8.83
N GLU A 190 -6.33 9.98 8.87
CA GLU A 190 -6.97 11.19 9.44
C GLU A 190 -8.05 11.78 8.53
N PHE A 191 -7.94 11.63 7.22
CA PHE A 191 -8.98 12.10 6.29
C PHE A 191 -10.27 11.28 6.42
N GLN A 192 -10.13 9.98 6.70
CA GLN A 192 -11.27 9.07 6.94
C GLN A 192 -11.99 9.33 8.26
N GLN A 193 -11.41 10.10 9.20
CA GLN A 193 -12.07 10.53 10.43
C GLN A 193 -12.92 11.81 10.27
N ARG A 194 -12.90 12.44 9.09
CA ARG A 194 -13.63 13.70 8.83
C ARG A 194 -14.84 13.55 7.90
N LEU A 195 -15.09 12.35 7.38
CA LEU A 195 -16.32 11.99 6.67
C LEU A 195 -17.28 11.27 7.59
#